data_2e912c1806327f4db25904c190c9d90b
#
_entry.id   2e912c1806327f4db25904c190c9d90b
#
_cell.length_a   1.000
_cell.length_b   1.000
_cell.length_c   1.000
_cell.angle_alpha   90.00
_cell.angle_beta   90.00
_cell.angle_gamma   90.00
#
_symmetry.space_group_name_H-M   'P 1'
#
loop_
_entity.id
_entity.type
_entity.pdbx_description
1 polymer ?
#
loop_
_entity_poly.entity_id
_entity_poly.type
_entity_poly.pdbx_seq_one_letter_code
_entity_poly.pdbx_strand_id
1 'polypeptide(L)'
;MIQIEHLSVAYQQTLALEDLSLTIQGPTILGILGPNGAGKSTLIKAMLGLLPHSGKVLLDQKDLGQVLQRVAYVEQKSAIDFHFPITVRECVSLGLYPHLSIFKRKSKEDLQKVENAMKLVNLLDLADRQIGQLSGGQFQRVLIARCLVQEAEVIFLDEPFAGIDSVSEDIIMQTLKNLKKEGKTILIVHHDLSKVPAYFDQVLLLHRKLIAFGKTEETFTKENLHAAYGHELFIGGGVG
;
A
#
# COMPACT_ATOMS: atom_id res chain seq x y z
N MET A 1 -11.36 3.43 -11.19
CA MET A 1 -11.39 4.83 -10.69
C MET A 1 -11.78 4.82 -9.21
N ILE A 2 -11.00 5.50 -8.35
CA ILE A 2 -11.29 5.66 -6.92
C ILE A 2 -11.71 7.11 -6.68
N GLN A 3 -12.86 7.32 -6.04
CA GLN A 3 -13.38 8.64 -5.69
C GLN A 3 -13.49 8.77 -4.19
N ILE A 4 -13.01 9.86 -3.65
CA ILE A 4 -13.11 10.24 -2.23
C ILE A 4 -13.92 11.53 -2.20
N GLU A 5 -15.01 11.55 -1.42
CA GLU A 5 -15.93 12.68 -1.31
C GLU A 5 -16.09 13.04 0.17
N HIS A 6 -15.60 14.22 0.55
CA HIS A 6 -15.74 14.81 1.89
C HIS A 6 -15.31 13.88 3.04
N LEU A 7 -14.24 13.09 2.83
CA LEU A 7 -13.74 12.14 3.83
C LEU A 7 -13.15 12.86 5.02
N SER A 8 -13.69 12.62 6.20
CA SER A 8 -13.14 13.11 7.47
C SER A 8 -13.09 11.99 8.51
N VAL A 9 -12.03 11.99 9.32
CA VAL A 9 -11.81 11.01 10.40
C VAL A 9 -11.44 11.76 11.68
N ALA A 10 -12.12 11.43 12.78
CA ALA A 10 -11.80 11.94 14.10
C ALA A 10 -11.49 10.79 15.08
N TYR A 11 -10.45 10.97 15.88
CA TYR A 11 -10.18 10.17 17.07
C TYR A 11 -10.59 10.97 18.30
N GLN A 12 -11.66 10.52 18.95
CA GLN A 12 -12.29 11.27 20.06
C GLN A 12 -12.69 12.69 19.57
N GLN A 13 -11.98 13.73 20.03
CA GLN A 13 -12.25 15.12 19.66
C GLN A 13 -11.21 15.71 18.70
N THR A 14 -10.23 14.92 18.26
CA THR A 14 -9.15 15.39 17.38
C THR A 14 -9.37 14.91 15.95
N LEU A 15 -9.51 15.86 15.00
CA LEU A 15 -9.55 15.53 13.58
C LEU A 15 -8.18 15.03 13.12
N ALA A 16 -8.15 13.79 12.62
CA ALA A 16 -6.98 13.19 11.99
C ALA A 16 -6.97 13.43 10.48
N LEU A 17 -8.17 13.51 9.88
CA LEU A 17 -8.38 13.90 8.48
C LEU A 17 -9.57 14.84 8.41
N GLU A 18 -9.45 15.87 7.57
CA GLU A 18 -10.45 16.92 7.46
C GLU A 18 -10.80 17.18 6.00
N ASP A 19 -12.04 16.82 5.61
CA ASP A 19 -12.69 17.16 4.34
C ASP A 19 -11.87 16.85 3.08
N LEU A 20 -11.37 15.62 2.94
CA LEU A 20 -10.63 15.21 1.75
C LEU A 20 -11.59 14.86 0.61
N SER A 21 -11.36 15.48 -0.54
CA SER A 21 -12.08 15.16 -1.78
C SER A 21 -11.09 15.09 -2.94
N LEU A 22 -11.02 13.95 -3.64
CA LEU A 22 -10.18 13.75 -4.81
C LEU A 22 -10.61 12.53 -5.62
N THR A 23 -10.16 12.47 -6.88
CA THR A 23 -10.42 11.33 -7.77
C THR A 23 -9.10 10.77 -8.30
N ILE A 24 -8.82 9.50 -8.03
CA ILE A 24 -7.65 8.78 -8.52
C ILE A 24 -8.06 7.97 -9.75
N GLN A 25 -7.44 8.28 -10.89
CA GLN A 25 -7.60 7.50 -12.10
C GLN A 25 -6.42 6.54 -12.23
N GLY A 26 -6.73 5.26 -12.46
CA GLY A 26 -5.74 4.22 -12.71
C GLY A 26 -5.63 3.86 -14.18
N PRO A 27 -4.64 3.02 -14.54
CA PRO A 27 -3.62 2.44 -13.67
C PRO A 27 -2.54 3.46 -13.28
N THR A 28 -2.14 3.45 -12.02
CA THR A 28 -1.12 4.39 -11.49
C THR A 28 -0.42 3.81 -10.26
N ILE A 29 0.80 4.28 -9.98
CA ILE A 29 1.43 4.14 -8.67
C ILE A 29 1.38 5.52 -8.02
N LEU A 30 0.57 5.66 -6.96
CA LEU A 30 0.35 6.89 -6.20
C LEU A 30 1.13 6.84 -4.89
N GLY A 31 1.98 7.82 -4.65
CA GLY A 31 2.64 8.04 -3.37
C GLY A 31 1.78 8.90 -2.43
N ILE A 32 1.47 8.38 -1.25
CA ILE A 32 0.83 9.14 -0.16
C ILE A 32 1.95 9.65 0.74
N LEU A 33 2.18 10.96 0.74
CA LEU A 33 3.31 11.62 1.37
C LEU A 33 2.82 12.60 2.44
N GLY A 34 3.66 12.86 3.44
CA GLY A 34 3.37 13.83 4.51
C GLY A 34 4.18 13.48 5.76
N PRO A 35 4.31 14.41 6.71
CA PRO A 35 5.04 14.19 7.96
C PRO A 35 4.42 13.09 8.82
N ASN A 36 5.10 12.73 9.91
CA ASN A 36 4.54 11.82 10.90
C ASN A 36 3.30 12.46 11.56
N GLY A 37 2.24 11.66 11.70
CA GLY A 37 0.96 12.19 12.21
C GLY A 37 0.12 12.96 11.18
N ALA A 38 0.52 13.03 9.90
CA ALA A 38 -0.25 13.69 8.83
C ALA A 38 -1.57 13.01 8.49
N GLY A 39 -1.80 11.77 8.95
CA GLY A 39 -3.02 11.00 8.67
C GLY A 39 -2.89 9.99 7.53
N LYS A 40 -1.68 9.67 7.05
CA LYS A 40 -1.45 8.77 5.90
C LYS A 40 -2.06 7.37 6.07
N SER A 41 -1.70 6.65 7.14
CA SER A 41 -2.25 5.33 7.45
C SER A 41 -3.73 5.42 7.84
N THR A 42 -4.15 6.52 8.46
CA THR A 42 -5.56 6.82 8.75
C THR A 42 -6.36 6.93 7.47
N LEU A 43 -5.83 7.57 6.43
CA LEU A 43 -6.47 7.68 5.12
C LEU A 43 -6.70 6.29 4.52
N ILE A 44 -5.67 5.44 4.45
CA ILE A 44 -5.82 4.07 3.94
C ILE A 44 -6.87 3.30 4.75
N LYS A 45 -6.76 3.32 6.09
CA LYS A 45 -7.70 2.58 6.96
C LYS A 45 -9.15 3.08 6.82
N ALA A 46 -9.35 4.39 6.67
CA ALA A 46 -10.67 4.96 6.42
C ALA A 46 -11.21 4.58 5.04
N MET A 47 -10.38 4.64 3.99
CA MET A 47 -10.77 4.19 2.65
C MET A 47 -11.22 2.72 2.64
N LEU A 48 -10.57 1.87 3.43
CA LEU A 48 -10.90 0.45 3.57
C LEU A 48 -12.10 0.17 4.50
N GLY A 49 -12.70 1.20 5.11
CA GLY A 49 -13.77 1.05 6.09
C GLY A 49 -13.31 0.43 7.43
N LEU A 50 -12.00 0.40 7.69
CA LEU A 50 -11.44 -0.12 8.96
C LEU A 50 -11.53 0.89 10.11
N LEU A 51 -11.86 2.15 9.80
CA LEU A 51 -12.06 3.22 10.76
C LEU A 51 -13.39 3.93 10.49
N PRO A 52 -14.12 4.34 11.54
CA PRO A 52 -15.29 5.21 11.38
C PRO A 52 -14.88 6.52 10.69
N HIS A 53 -15.63 6.93 9.69
CA HIS A 53 -15.40 8.16 8.94
C HIS A 53 -16.73 8.77 8.47
N SER A 54 -16.72 10.05 8.13
CA SER A 54 -17.77 10.70 7.35
C SER A 54 -17.31 10.81 5.88
N GLY A 55 -18.25 11.11 4.99
CA GLY A 55 -17.99 11.16 3.55
C GLY A 55 -18.14 9.80 2.87
N LYS A 56 -17.63 9.69 1.64
CA LYS A 56 -17.75 8.47 0.83
C LYS A 56 -16.44 8.11 0.18
N VAL A 57 -16.19 6.81 0.05
CA VAL A 57 -15.09 6.25 -0.74
C VAL A 57 -15.66 5.24 -1.73
N LEU A 58 -15.52 5.53 -3.02
CA LEU A 58 -16.12 4.74 -4.09
C LEU A 58 -15.02 4.13 -4.98
N LEU A 59 -15.22 2.88 -5.38
CA LEU A 59 -14.47 2.22 -6.45
C LEU A 59 -15.45 1.93 -7.60
N ASP A 60 -15.25 2.60 -8.74
CA ASP A 60 -16.13 2.53 -9.91
C ASP A 60 -17.62 2.75 -9.53
N GLN A 61 -17.88 3.84 -8.81
CA GLN A 61 -19.20 4.27 -8.32
C GLN A 61 -19.85 3.34 -7.29
N LYS A 62 -19.18 2.30 -6.82
CA LYS A 62 -19.64 1.43 -5.73
C LYS A 62 -18.88 1.78 -4.45
N ASP A 63 -19.57 1.73 -3.32
CA ASP A 63 -18.89 1.87 -2.03
C ASP A 63 -17.73 0.87 -1.91
N LEU A 64 -16.53 1.36 -1.59
CA LEU A 64 -15.34 0.53 -1.55
C LEU A 64 -15.45 -0.58 -0.51
N GLY A 65 -16.10 -0.31 0.62
CA GLY A 65 -16.40 -1.32 1.65
C GLY A 65 -17.23 -2.50 1.16
N GLN A 66 -18.05 -2.32 0.11
CA GLN A 66 -18.86 -3.39 -0.49
C GLN A 66 -18.10 -4.22 -1.53
N VAL A 67 -16.92 -3.79 -1.96
CA VAL A 67 -16.13 -4.44 -3.03
C VAL A 67 -14.70 -4.77 -2.57
N LEU A 68 -14.52 -5.04 -1.26
CA LEU A 68 -13.20 -5.33 -0.67
C LEU A 68 -12.48 -6.53 -1.30
N GLN A 69 -13.19 -7.47 -1.92
CA GLN A 69 -12.56 -8.56 -2.69
C GLN A 69 -11.74 -8.06 -3.89
N ARG A 70 -12.00 -6.82 -4.38
CA ARG A 70 -11.21 -6.17 -5.44
C ARG A 70 -9.99 -5.40 -4.91
N VAL A 71 -9.77 -5.43 -3.59
CA VAL A 71 -8.77 -4.62 -2.92
C VAL A 71 -7.83 -5.51 -2.12
N ALA A 72 -6.53 -5.28 -2.23
CA ALA A 72 -5.51 -5.88 -1.37
C ALA A 72 -4.91 -4.80 -0.45
N TYR A 73 -4.62 -5.17 0.79
CA TYR A 73 -3.97 -4.29 1.74
C TYR A 73 -2.80 -4.99 2.44
N VAL A 74 -1.66 -4.34 2.41
CA VAL A 74 -0.48 -4.69 3.19
C VAL A 74 -0.31 -3.64 4.27
N GLU A 75 -0.62 -4.05 5.50
CA GLU A 75 -0.41 -3.21 6.68
C GLU A 75 1.07 -3.12 7.02
N GLN A 76 1.42 -2.07 7.76
CA GLN A 76 2.77 -1.87 8.25
C GLN A 76 3.24 -3.11 9.03
N LYS A 77 4.50 -3.50 8.81
CA LYS A 77 5.11 -4.73 9.33
C LYS A 77 5.00 -4.89 10.85
N SER A 78 5.01 -3.79 11.60
CA SER A 78 4.88 -3.79 13.07
C SER A 78 3.58 -4.39 13.61
N ALA A 79 2.55 -4.52 12.76
CA ALA A 79 1.24 -5.07 13.13
C ALA A 79 1.15 -6.62 13.00
N ILE A 80 2.20 -7.28 12.50
CA ILE A 80 2.16 -8.71 12.17
C ILE A 80 2.95 -9.53 13.20
N ASP A 81 2.32 -10.61 13.71
CA ASP A 81 2.98 -11.55 14.60
C ASP A 81 3.90 -12.50 13.80
N PHE A 82 5.21 -12.29 13.94
CA PHE A 82 6.26 -13.12 13.31
C PHE A 82 6.43 -14.50 13.94
N HIS A 83 5.89 -14.72 15.15
CA HIS A 83 6.01 -16.00 15.84
C HIS A 83 4.95 -17.01 15.42
N PHE A 84 4.02 -16.60 14.56
CA PHE A 84 3.01 -17.51 14.03
C PHE A 84 3.68 -18.61 13.18
N PRO A 85 3.49 -19.91 13.49
CA PRO A 85 4.26 -21.01 12.93
C PRO A 85 3.73 -21.44 11.55
N ILE A 86 3.81 -20.55 10.55
CA ILE A 86 3.47 -20.86 9.15
C ILE A 86 4.67 -20.69 8.24
N THR A 87 4.68 -21.45 7.15
CA THR A 87 5.66 -21.34 6.08
C THR A 87 5.37 -20.16 5.15
N VAL A 88 6.38 -19.77 4.35
CA VAL A 88 6.21 -18.77 3.28
C VAL A 88 5.08 -19.16 2.34
N ARG A 89 5.08 -20.40 1.87
CA ARG A 89 4.03 -20.95 0.96
C ARG A 89 2.64 -20.85 1.55
N GLU A 90 2.49 -21.20 2.82
CA GLU A 90 1.22 -21.10 3.54
C GLU A 90 0.78 -19.64 3.67
N CYS A 91 1.68 -18.74 4.07
CA CYS A 91 1.40 -17.31 4.20
C CYS A 91 0.96 -16.69 2.87
N VAL A 92 1.67 -16.97 1.77
CA VAL A 92 1.30 -16.51 0.43
C VAL A 92 -0.06 -17.08 0.01
N SER A 93 -0.32 -18.36 0.34
CA SER A 93 -1.60 -19.02 0.04
C SER A 93 -2.81 -18.39 0.72
N LEU A 94 -2.62 -17.60 1.81
CA LEU A 94 -3.72 -16.83 2.43
C LEU A 94 -4.34 -15.81 1.47
N GLY A 95 -3.59 -15.35 0.46
CA GLY A 95 -4.10 -14.48 -0.60
C GLY A 95 -5.22 -15.08 -1.45
N LEU A 96 -5.41 -16.41 -1.43
CA LEU A 96 -6.49 -17.08 -2.15
C LEU A 96 -7.86 -16.93 -1.47
N TYR A 97 -7.90 -16.70 -0.14
CA TYR A 97 -9.14 -16.78 0.64
C TYR A 97 -10.26 -15.84 0.19
N PRO A 98 -10.01 -14.61 -0.30
CA PRO A 98 -11.09 -13.75 -0.80
C PRO A 98 -11.91 -14.38 -1.95
N HIS A 99 -11.34 -15.36 -2.66
CA HIS A 99 -11.94 -16.02 -3.81
C HIS A 99 -12.33 -17.49 -3.55
N LEU A 100 -11.94 -18.04 -2.39
CA LEU A 100 -12.26 -19.42 -2.03
C LEU A 100 -13.54 -19.50 -1.19
N SER A 101 -14.44 -20.38 -1.55
CA SER A 101 -15.51 -20.81 -0.65
C SER A 101 -14.95 -21.56 0.55
N ILE A 102 -15.51 -21.36 1.73
CA ILE A 102 -15.02 -21.91 3.02
C ILE A 102 -14.78 -23.41 3.00
N PHE A 103 -15.50 -24.17 2.12
CA PHE A 103 -15.40 -25.62 2.00
C PHE A 103 -14.61 -26.10 0.77
N LYS A 104 -14.09 -25.19 -0.06
CA LYS A 104 -13.41 -25.57 -1.30
C LYS A 104 -11.92 -25.79 -1.04
N ARG A 105 -11.42 -26.99 -1.38
CA ARG A 105 -9.99 -27.27 -1.38
C ARG A 105 -9.29 -26.48 -2.49
N LYS A 106 -8.06 -26.05 -2.24
CA LYS A 106 -7.20 -25.39 -3.23
C LYS A 106 -7.05 -26.27 -4.47
N SER A 107 -7.32 -25.72 -5.64
CA SER A 107 -7.14 -26.41 -6.93
C SER A 107 -5.65 -26.44 -7.32
N LYS A 108 -5.31 -27.20 -8.37
CA LYS A 108 -3.95 -27.15 -8.95
C LYS A 108 -3.62 -25.75 -9.50
N GLU A 109 -4.60 -25.05 -10.04
CA GLU A 109 -4.46 -23.68 -10.54
C GLU A 109 -4.16 -22.71 -9.40
N ASP A 110 -4.84 -22.85 -8.26
CA ASP A 110 -4.58 -22.03 -7.07
C ASP A 110 -3.14 -22.21 -6.56
N LEU A 111 -2.66 -23.46 -6.51
CA LEU A 111 -1.28 -23.75 -6.13
C LEU A 111 -0.27 -23.16 -7.12
N GLN A 112 -0.58 -23.21 -8.42
CA GLN A 112 0.27 -22.62 -9.46
C GLN A 112 0.32 -21.09 -9.33
N LYS A 113 -0.80 -20.41 -8.98
CA LYS A 113 -0.82 -18.97 -8.70
C LYS A 113 0.12 -18.62 -7.54
N VAL A 114 0.10 -19.41 -6.46
CA VAL A 114 0.98 -19.23 -5.31
C VAL A 114 2.46 -19.36 -5.70
N GLU A 115 2.81 -20.39 -6.48
CA GLU A 115 4.18 -20.56 -6.97
C GLU A 115 4.63 -19.42 -7.87
N ASN A 116 3.79 -19.00 -8.81
CA ASN A 116 4.08 -17.88 -9.71
C ASN A 116 4.29 -16.57 -8.92
N ALA A 117 3.45 -16.31 -7.92
CA ALA A 117 3.61 -15.13 -7.06
C ALA A 117 4.93 -15.17 -6.29
N MET A 118 5.29 -16.31 -5.70
CA MET A 118 6.59 -16.46 -5.02
C MET A 118 7.78 -16.31 -5.97
N LYS A 119 7.67 -16.80 -7.20
CA LYS A 119 8.71 -16.66 -8.24
C LYS A 119 8.93 -15.19 -8.60
N LEU A 120 7.86 -14.40 -8.79
CA LEU A 120 7.93 -12.98 -9.15
C LEU A 120 8.69 -12.13 -8.12
N VAL A 121 8.68 -12.53 -6.86
CA VAL A 121 9.37 -11.83 -5.76
C VAL A 121 10.60 -12.58 -5.23
N ASN A 122 11.12 -13.57 -5.98
CA ASN A 122 12.31 -14.36 -5.64
C ASN A 122 12.22 -15.03 -4.25
N LEU A 123 11.16 -15.82 -4.01
CA LEU A 123 10.92 -16.53 -2.73
C LEU A 123 10.78 -18.04 -2.87
N LEU A 124 10.92 -18.63 -4.06
CA LEU A 124 10.72 -20.08 -4.24
C LEU A 124 11.65 -20.92 -3.36
N ASP A 125 12.91 -20.54 -3.24
CA ASP A 125 13.92 -21.25 -2.44
C ASP A 125 13.63 -21.18 -0.93
N LEU A 126 12.74 -20.29 -0.52
CA LEU A 126 12.32 -20.07 0.86
C LEU A 126 10.91 -20.60 1.14
N ALA A 127 10.26 -21.24 0.17
CA ALA A 127 8.84 -21.59 0.21
C ALA A 127 8.43 -22.38 1.48
N ASP A 128 9.26 -23.29 1.93
CA ASP A 128 9.02 -24.18 3.06
C ASP A 128 9.65 -23.66 4.38
N ARG A 129 10.30 -22.49 4.35
CA ARG A 129 10.84 -21.82 5.54
C ARG A 129 9.72 -21.13 6.32
N GLN A 130 9.82 -21.13 7.63
CA GLN A 130 8.89 -20.38 8.50
C GLN A 130 9.10 -18.87 8.35
N ILE A 131 8.01 -18.10 8.40
CA ILE A 131 8.06 -16.62 8.24
C ILE A 131 8.91 -15.95 9.31
N GLY A 132 8.95 -16.46 10.53
CA GLY A 132 9.77 -15.96 11.63
C GLY A 132 11.29 -16.09 11.42
N GLN A 133 11.74 -16.88 10.43
CA GLN A 133 13.15 -17.06 10.10
C GLN A 133 13.63 -16.14 8.96
N LEU A 134 12.76 -15.29 8.45
CA LEU A 134 13.04 -14.42 7.32
C LEU A 134 13.67 -13.10 7.75
N SER A 135 14.51 -12.53 6.87
CA SER A 135 14.90 -11.12 7.01
C SER A 135 13.69 -10.20 6.79
N GLY A 136 13.83 -8.94 7.20
CA GLY A 136 12.77 -7.95 7.01
C GLY A 136 12.34 -7.79 5.56
N GLY A 137 13.30 -7.73 4.65
CA GLY A 137 13.03 -7.62 3.21
C GLY A 137 12.42 -8.89 2.62
N GLN A 138 12.88 -10.07 3.05
CA GLN A 138 12.27 -11.35 2.64
C GLN A 138 10.80 -11.42 3.07
N PHE A 139 10.51 -11.05 4.31
CA PHE A 139 9.13 -11.07 4.79
C PHE A 139 8.24 -10.04 4.07
N GLN A 140 8.76 -8.85 3.78
CA GLN A 140 8.02 -7.86 3.01
C GLN A 140 7.65 -8.40 1.62
N ARG A 141 8.56 -9.13 0.97
CA ARG A 141 8.28 -9.80 -0.30
C ARG A 141 7.22 -10.90 -0.18
N VAL A 142 7.13 -11.60 0.98
CA VAL A 142 6.04 -12.55 1.25
C VAL A 142 4.68 -11.85 1.27
N LEU A 143 4.59 -10.68 1.90
CA LEU A 143 3.35 -9.90 1.95
C LEU A 143 2.93 -9.41 0.56
N ILE A 144 3.90 -8.99 -0.27
CA ILE A 144 3.64 -8.63 -1.67
C ILE A 144 3.17 -9.85 -2.46
N ALA A 145 3.83 -11.01 -2.33
CA ALA A 145 3.41 -12.25 -3.00
C ALA A 145 1.96 -12.64 -2.62
N ARG A 146 1.58 -12.48 -1.36
CA ARG A 146 0.20 -12.70 -0.90
C ARG A 146 -0.80 -11.78 -1.63
N CYS A 147 -0.45 -10.51 -1.85
CA CYS A 147 -1.27 -9.59 -2.63
C CYS A 147 -1.37 -9.98 -4.10
N LEU A 148 -0.29 -10.50 -4.70
CA LEU A 148 -0.29 -10.98 -6.08
C LEU A 148 -1.31 -12.11 -6.27
N VAL A 149 -1.32 -13.07 -5.35
CA VAL A 149 -2.26 -14.22 -5.37
C VAL A 149 -3.72 -13.77 -5.28
N GLN A 150 -3.98 -12.67 -4.60
CA GLN A 150 -5.33 -12.11 -4.48
C GLN A 150 -5.86 -11.51 -5.79
N GLU A 151 -5.00 -11.20 -6.78
CA GLU A 151 -5.35 -10.63 -8.09
C GLU A 151 -6.19 -9.33 -8.01
N ALA A 152 -6.08 -8.61 -6.89
CA ALA A 152 -6.82 -7.38 -6.63
C ALA A 152 -6.58 -6.31 -7.71
N GLU A 153 -7.57 -5.44 -7.92
CA GLU A 153 -7.49 -4.32 -8.86
C GLU A 153 -6.81 -3.09 -8.24
N VAL A 154 -7.02 -2.92 -6.93
CA VAL A 154 -6.43 -1.85 -6.13
C VAL A 154 -5.59 -2.44 -5.02
N ILE A 155 -4.38 -1.93 -4.84
CA ILE A 155 -3.43 -2.41 -3.84
C ILE A 155 -3.01 -1.23 -2.96
N PHE A 156 -3.23 -1.35 -1.66
CA PHE A 156 -2.78 -0.40 -0.65
C PHE A 156 -1.57 -0.98 0.08
N LEU A 157 -0.49 -0.20 0.17
CA LEU A 157 0.74 -0.56 0.86
C LEU A 157 1.08 0.52 1.89
N ASP A 158 1.14 0.14 3.16
CA ASP A 158 1.49 1.06 4.24
C ASP A 158 2.97 0.87 4.62
N GLU A 159 3.81 1.82 4.18
CA GLU A 159 5.27 1.84 4.37
C GLU A 159 5.99 0.53 3.95
N PRO A 160 5.78 0.01 2.73
CA PRO A 160 6.30 -1.30 2.32
C PRO A 160 7.83 -1.37 2.25
N PHE A 161 8.53 -0.24 2.27
CA PHE A 161 9.99 -0.18 2.15
C PHE A 161 10.69 0.10 3.49
N ALA A 162 9.94 0.23 4.59
CA ALA A 162 10.53 0.54 5.89
C ALA A 162 11.41 -0.63 6.40
N GLY A 163 12.70 -0.32 6.64
CA GLY A 163 13.64 -1.27 7.24
C GLY A 163 13.97 -2.50 6.39
N ILE A 164 13.91 -2.36 5.07
CA ILE A 164 14.35 -3.41 4.13
C ILE A 164 15.62 -2.99 3.40
N ASP A 165 16.32 -3.98 2.86
CA ASP A 165 17.51 -3.77 2.03
C ASP A 165 17.15 -3.30 0.60
N SER A 166 18.10 -2.66 -0.09
CA SER A 166 17.91 -2.10 -1.43
C SER A 166 17.54 -3.15 -2.48
N VAL A 167 18.08 -4.36 -2.35
CA VAL A 167 17.78 -5.46 -3.29
C VAL A 167 16.30 -5.87 -3.18
N SER A 168 15.81 -6.01 -1.94
CA SER A 168 14.39 -6.30 -1.69
C SER A 168 13.49 -5.17 -2.17
N GLU A 169 13.90 -3.92 -1.96
CA GLU A 169 13.17 -2.74 -2.43
C GLU A 169 13.05 -2.72 -3.97
N ASP A 170 14.15 -2.98 -4.68
CA ASP A 170 14.16 -3.03 -6.15
C ASP A 170 13.25 -4.12 -6.71
N ILE A 171 13.28 -5.33 -6.11
CA ILE A 171 12.39 -6.44 -6.49
C ILE A 171 10.93 -6.02 -6.31
N ILE A 172 10.58 -5.43 -5.17
CA ILE A 172 9.22 -4.97 -4.89
C ILE A 172 8.81 -3.90 -5.90
N MET A 173 9.62 -2.85 -6.11
CA MET A 173 9.28 -1.78 -7.04
C MET A 173 9.12 -2.28 -8.48
N GLN A 174 9.98 -3.18 -8.94
CA GLN A 174 9.84 -3.78 -10.27
C GLN A 174 8.54 -4.57 -10.37
N THR A 175 8.17 -5.32 -9.33
CA THR A 175 6.90 -6.06 -9.27
C THR A 175 5.71 -5.11 -9.34
N LEU A 176 5.70 -4.01 -8.58
CA LEU A 176 4.63 -3.01 -8.59
C LEU A 176 4.50 -2.31 -9.95
N LYS A 177 5.65 -1.97 -10.60
CA LYS A 177 5.65 -1.42 -11.95
C LYS A 177 5.02 -2.37 -12.98
N ASN A 178 5.26 -3.68 -12.85
CA ASN A 178 4.63 -4.68 -13.72
C ASN A 178 3.13 -4.77 -13.46
N LEU A 179 2.68 -4.79 -12.22
CA LEU A 179 1.26 -4.77 -11.85
C LEU A 179 0.54 -3.53 -12.40
N LYS A 180 1.18 -2.36 -12.36
CA LYS A 180 0.62 -1.17 -13.02
C LYS A 180 0.44 -1.39 -14.52
N LYS A 181 1.41 -1.99 -15.22
CA LYS A 181 1.27 -2.31 -16.66
C LYS A 181 0.12 -3.29 -16.93
N GLU A 182 -0.21 -4.14 -15.97
CA GLU A 182 -1.35 -5.07 -16.01
C GLU A 182 -2.69 -4.38 -15.64
N GLY A 183 -2.69 -3.06 -15.47
CA GLY A 183 -3.91 -2.28 -15.23
C GLY A 183 -4.25 -2.07 -13.75
N LYS A 184 -3.38 -2.46 -12.81
CA LYS A 184 -3.62 -2.28 -11.37
C LYS A 184 -3.37 -0.84 -10.92
N THR A 185 -4.10 -0.39 -9.91
CA THR A 185 -3.90 0.89 -9.22
C THR A 185 -3.26 0.63 -7.86
N ILE A 186 -2.15 1.29 -7.56
CA ILE A 186 -1.35 1.01 -6.36
C ILE A 186 -1.18 2.30 -5.57
N LEU A 187 -1.53 2.29 -4.30
CA LEU A 187 -1.38 3.42 -3.37
C LEU A 187 -0.37 3.03 -2.30
N ILE A 188 0.67 3.85 -2.14
CA ILE A 188 1.81 3.56 -1.25
C ILE A 188 2.02 4.72 -0.28
N VAL A 189 1.93 4.46 1.02
CA VAL A 189 2.45 5.39 2.02
C VAL A 189 3.97 5.33 2.01
N HIS A 190 4.61 6.48 1.84
CA HIS A 190 6.05 6.58 1.75
C HIS A 190 6.59 7.80 2.51
N HIS A 191 7.82 7.68 3.01
CA HIS A 191 8.44 8.75 3.81
C HIS A 191 9.79 9.25 3.22
N ASP A 192 10.43 8.48 2.35
CA ASP A 192 11.69 8.87 1.70
C ASP A 192 11.41 9.74 0.46
N LEU A 193 11.53 11.06 0.61
CA LEU A 193 11.25 12.01 -0.45
C LEU A 193 12.24 11.91 -1.63
N SER A 194 13.45 11.39 -1.41
CA SER A 194 14.48 11.30 -2.44
C SER A 194 14.11 10.34 -3.57
N LYS A 195 13.29 9.33 -3.29
CA LYS A 195 12.86 8.29 -4.23
C LYS A 195 11.56 8.62 -4.96
N VAL A 196 10.85 9.65 -4.53
CA VAL A 196 9.53 10.00 -5.04
C VAL A 196 9.48 10.16 -6.56
N PRO A 197 10.39 10.89 -7.23
CA PRO A 197 10.32 11.08 -8.68
C PRO A 197 10.57 9.78 -9.46
N ALA A 198 11.28 8.80 -8.90
CA ALA A 198 11.58 7.53 -9.55
C ALA A 198 10.50 6.46 -9.35
N TYR A 199 9.67 6.61 -8.29
CA TYR A 199 8.74 5.57 -7.85
C TYR A 199 7.30 5.85 -8.22
N PHE A 200 6.86 7.11 -8.20
CA PHE A 200 5.46 7.46 -8.27
C PHE A 200 5.09 8.24 -9.53
N ASP A 201 3.99 7.86 -10.16
CA ASP A 201 3.39 8.59 -11.28
C ASP A 201 2.63 9.82 -10.77
N GLN A 202 1.99 9.66 -9.61
CA GLN A 202 1.20 10.69 -8.93
C GLN A 202 1.58 10.75 -7.46
N VAL A 203 1.38 11.89 -6.85
CA VAL A 203 1.57 12.07 -5.41
C VAL A 203 0.35 12.75 -4.79
N LEU A 204 0.08 12.36 -3.55
CA LEU A 204 -0.87 12.99 -2.65
C LEU A 204 -0.09 13.50 -1.44
N LEU A 205 -0.03 14.80 -1.27
CA LEU A 205 0.59 15.46 -0.14
C LEU A 205 -0.47 15.73 0.92
N LEU A 206 -0.26 15.17 2.12
CA LEU A 206 -1.22 15.17 3.20
C LEU A 206 -0.63 15.82 4.46
N HIS A 207 -1.43 16.68 5.10
CA HIS A 207 -1.20 17.17 6.45
C HIS A 207 -2.55 17.40 7.13
N ARG A 208 -3.22 16.31 7.57
CA ARG A 208 -4.63 16.25 8.01
C ARG A 208 -5.64 16.70 6.94
N LYS A 209 -5.24 17.60 6.06
CA LYS A 209 -5.96 18.06 4.87
C LYS A 209 -5.20 17.65 3.63
N LEU A 210 -5.89 17.63 2.51
CA LEU A 210 -5.25 17.53 1.21
C LEU A 210 -4.49 18.84 0.93
N ILE A 211 -3.17 18.76 0.82
CA ILE A 211 -2.32 19.90 0.47
C ILE A 211 -2.21 20.02 -1.05
N ALA A 212 -1.87 18.91 -1.72
CA ALA A 212 -1.79 18.85 -3.17
C ALA A 212 -1.97 17.40 -3.65
N PHE A 213 -2.50 17.25 -4.86
CA PHE A 213 -2.67 15.94 -5.52
C PHE A 213 -2.54 16.11 -7.04
N GLY A 214 -1.82 15.21 -7.68
CA GLY A 214 -1.66 15.21 -9.13
C GLY A 214 -0.42 14.45 -9.60
N LYS A 215 -0.01 14.66 -10.85
CA LYS A 215 1.21 14.06 -11.40
C LYS A 215 2.42 14.48 -10.57
N THR A 216 3.35 13.55 -10.37
CA THR A 216 4.54 13.80 -9.56
C THR A 216 5.33 15.02 -10.04
N GLU A 217 5.54 15.15 -11.33
CA GLU A 217 6.30 16.26 -11.93
C GLU A 217 5.69 17.64 -11.65
N GLU A 218 4.36 17.72 -11.54
CA GLU A 218 3.61 18.97 -11.35
C GLU A 218 3.36 19.27 -9.87
N THR A 219 3.27 18.22 -9.04
CA THR A 219 2.78 18.33 -7.65
C THR A 219 3.92 18.27 -6.62
N PHE A 220 5.00 17.54 -6.92
CA PHE A 220 6.14 17.38 -6.02
C PHE A 220 7.09 18.59 -6.12
N THR A 221 6.59 19.76 -5.71
CA THR A 221 7.32 21.04 -5.75
C THR A 221 7.79 21.46 -4.36
N LYS A 222 8.78 22.35 -4.30
CA LYS A 222 9.28 22.90 -3.04
C LYS A 222 8.18 23.59 -2.24
N GLU A 223 7.29 24.32 -2.91
CA GLU A 223 6.16 25.05 -2.33
C GLU A 223 5.19 24.10 -1.65
N ASN A 224 4.76 23.05 -2.36
CA ASN A 224 3.84 22.04 -1.85
C ASN A 224 4.47 21.21 -0.72
N LEU A 225 5.76 20.87 -0.83
CA LEU A 225 6.50 20.20 0.23
C LEU A 225 6.62 21.08 1.47
N HIS A 226 6.91 22.37 1.30
CA HIS A 226 6.95 23.28 2.42
C HIS A 226 5.56 23.44 3.09
N ALA A 227 4.49 23.48 2.31
CA ALA A 227 3.11 23.52 2.82
C ALA A 227 2.74 22.25 3.62
N ALA A 228 3.21 21.07 3.17
CA ALA A 228 2.91 19.79 3.82
C ALA A 228 3.78 19.53 5.06
N TYR A 229 5.08 19.80 4.99
CA TYR A 229 6.07 19.42 6.00
C TYR A 229 6.52 20.59 6.90
N GLY A 230 6.29 21.85 6.49
CA GLY A 230 6.73 23.01 7.24
C GLY A 230 8.24 23.01 7.50
N HIS A 231 8.62 23.30 8.75
CA HIS A 231 10.03 23.30 9.16
C HIS A 231 10.69 21.91 9.25
N GLU A 232 9.93 20.82 9.23
CA GLU A 232 10.48 19.45 9.32
C GLU A 232 11.35 19.08 8.11
N LEU A 233 11.18 19.74 6.96
CA LEU A 233 12.03 19.57 5.78
C LEU A 233 13.51 19.91 6.02
N PHE A 234 13.81 20.77 6.98
CA PHE A 234 15.18 21.24 7.24
C PHE A 234 15.98 20.32 8.16
N ILE A 235 15.35 19.35 8.83
CA ILE A 235 16.02 18.45 9.79
C ILE A 235 16.59 17.20 9.11
N GLY A 236 16.10 16.84 7.90
CA GLY A 236 16.49 15.63 7.17
C GLY A 236 17.38 15.84 5.93
N GLY A 237 17.71 17.04 5.53
CA GLY A 237 18.38 17.36 4.28
C GLY A 237 19.64 18.19 4.47
N GLY A 238 20.69 17.59 5.02
CA GLY A 238 22.04 18.10 4.80
C GLY A 238 22.39 17.87 3.32
N VAL A 239 22.18 18.90 2.50
CA VAL A 239 22.74 18.93 1.14
C VAL A 239 24.16 19.44 1.28
N GLY A 240 25.15 18.52 1.18
CA GLY A 240 26.50 18.82 0.79
C GLY A 240 26.60 18.77 -0.74
#